data_f7918525a748c23e2868cebdc60ad86f
#
_entry.id   f7918525a748c23e2868cebdc60ad86f
#
_cell.length_a   1.000
_cell.length_b   1.000
_cell.length_c   1.000
_cell.angle_alpha   90.00
_cell.angle_beta   90.00
_cell.angle_gamma   90.00
#
_symmetry.space_group_name_H-M   'P 1'
#
loop_
_entity.id
_entity.type
_entity.pdbx_description
1 polymer ?
#
loop_
_entity_poly.entity_id
_entity_poly.type
_entity_poly.pdbx_seq_one_letter_code
_entity_poly.pdbx_strand_id
1 'polypeptide(L)'
;MAAPASLPTPSNPGPFGHKQRKNFFFPEGKTEFNHGSYGTFTRSVQENMMKWHNSAELNPDRWVRLDLKPALRKVRSQLAEFMNCDTDELALVQNTTTGINAVMRSLEFVPGDRILQFSTGYVNVDRTVHYICDTHKDVEIVEVPVVMPMSDQEIVYMVEKTVQDQIAKKDGTRIRLAVIDWISSVPAVVHPIKALTDMLKSYGILVLVDAAHVIGQLPMDLTFLNADFVITNCHKWMYSVRGSAVLYVPKRYQKLIHPTAIQGDYKTGFELEFAWNGTMDYSTMLSVEGAFEFRKQYGEEAIMSYMHKLAVQGGKVMAEILGTNVLTPYEHQVGSMVNVRLPIKNIDHPKIETPDYLIKYLLDKYNLYAPSYKHGGYYWTRVSAQIYLELSDFVHLANVWKEVIEDLNAEEV
;
A
#
# COMPACT_ATOMS: atom_id res chain seq x y z
N MET A 1 29.70 8.05 32.87
CA MET A 1 29.27 7.31 31.68
C MET A 1 28.41 6.16 32.17
N ALA A 2 27.09 6.24 31.98
CA ALA A 2 26.19 5.13 32.29
C ALA A 2 26.42 4.01 31.25
N ALA A 3 26.45 2.76 31.70
CA ALA A 3 26.56 1.62 30.79
C ALA A 3 25.38 1.62 29.82
N PRO A 4 25.58 1.25 28.55
CA PRO A 4 24.50 1.18 27.58
C PRO A 4 23.45 0.18 28.10
N ALA A 5 22.18 0.61 28.09
CA ALA A 5 21.07 -0.26 28.45
C ALA A 5 21.14 -1.53 27.60
N SER A 6 21.05 -2.70 28.23
CA SER A 6 21.05 -3.97 27.54
C SER A 6 19.88 -4.00 26.55
N LEU A 7 20.17 -4.17 25.27
CA LEU A 7 19.15 -4.36 24.23
C LEU A 7 18.16 -5.44 24.69
N PRO A 8 16.84 -5.24 24.47
CA PRO A 8 15.86 -6.23 24.86
C PRO A 8 16.17 -7.56 24.18
N THR A 9 16.16 -8.63 24.97
CA THR A 9 16.39 -9.99 24.47
C THR A 9 15.37 -10.29 23.37
N PRO A 10 15.78 -10.73 22.17
CA PRO A 10 14.85 -11.03 21.09
C PRO A 10 13.84 -12.07 21.58
N SER A 11 12.55 -11.74 21.54
CA SER A 11 11.50 -12.72 21.78
C SER A 11 11.63 -13.83 20.72
N ASN A 12 11.48 -15.10 21.12
CA ASN A 12 11.50 -16.22 20.18
C ASN A 12 10.50 -15.92 19.03
N PRO A 13 10.96 -15.81 17.77
CA PRO A 13 10.11 -15.43 16.66
C PRO A 13 9.05 -16.50 16.27
N GLY A 14 8.96 -17.58 17.04
CA GLY A 14 8.04 -18.69 16.78
C GLY A 14 8.30 -19.31 15.38
N PRO A 15 7.29 -19.44 14.50
CA PRO A 15 7.49 -19.96 13.13
C PRO A 15 8.12 -18.94 12.18
N PHE A 16 8.33 -17.66 12.59
CA PHE A 16 8.81 -16.55 11.77
C PHE A 16 10.30 -16.26 11.95
N GLY A 17 10.82 -15.23 11.33
CA GLY A 17 12.22 -14.83 11.35
C GLY A 17 13.04 -15.42 10.21
N HIS A 18 14.35 -15.44 10.36
CA HIS A 18 15.32 -15.82 9.29
C HIS A 18 15.04 -17.19 8.67
N LYS A 19 14.46 -18.13 9.41
CA LYS A 19 14.09 -19.45 8.88
C LYS A 19 13.01 -19.39 7.78
N GLN A 20 12.30 -18.27 7.64
CA GLN A 20 11.35 -18.06 6.54
C GLN A 20 12.03 -17.64 5.23
N ARG A 21 13.27 -17.15 5.27
CA ARG A 21 14.01 -16.72 4.06
C ARG A 21 14.08 -17.80 2.99
N LYS A 22 14.17 -19.08 3.37
CA LYS A 22 14.18 -20.22 2.46
C LYS A 22 12.95 -20.32 1.56
N ASN A 23 11.83 -19.76 1.98
CA ASN A 23 10.59 -19.76 1.21
C ASN A 23 10.58 -18.67 0.12
N PHE A 24 11.53 -17.74 0.15
CA PHE A 24 11.66 -16.63 -0.79
C PHE A 24 12.88 -16.81 -1.71
N PHE A 25 13.09 -15.89 -2.64
CA PHE A 25 14.14 -15.95 -3.66
C PHE A 25 15.37 -15.09 -3.32
N PHE A 26 15.45 -14.59 -2.09
CA PHE A 26 16.60 -13.77 -1.71
C PHE A 26 17.91 -14.55 -1.79
N PRO A 27 18.95 -13.97 -2.41
CA PRO A 27 20.29 -14.54 -2.32
C PRO A 27 20.79 -14.49 -0.87
N GLU A 28 21.80 -15.32 -0.59
CA GLU A 28 22.48 -15.32 0.71
C GLU A 28 23.03 -13.93 1.02
N GLY A 29 22.92 -13.51 2.27
CA GLY A 29 23.38 -12.20 2.74
C GLY A 29 22.48 -11.00 2.40
N LYS A 30 21.46 -11.16 1.55
CA LYS A 30 20.52 -10.07 1.25
C LYS A 30 19.47 -9.92 2.35
N THR A 31 19.31 -8.70 2.85
CA THR A 31 18.20 -8.33 3.74
C THR A 31 17.27 -7.35 3.03
N GLU A 32 15.96 -7.65 3.02
CA GLU A 32 14.96 -6.85 2.29
C GLU A 32 14.09 -6.06 3.26
N PHE A 33 14.28 -4.73 3.28
CA PHE A 33 13.54 -3.81 4.16
C PHE A 33 12.46 -3.00 3.43
N ASN A 34 12.33 -3.17 2.12
CA ASN A 34 11.41 -2.40 1.29
C ASN A 34 10.26 -3.22 0.72
N HIS A 35 9.83 -4.26 1.43
CA HIS A 35 8.73 -5.13 0.98
C HIS A 35 7.47 -4.35 0.61
N GLY A 36 7.14 -3.30 1.35
CA GLY A 36 5.96 -2.47 1.11
C GLY A 36 5.93 -1.79 -0.26
N SER A 37 7.07 -1.55 -0.92
CA SER A 37 7.06 -0.92 -2.25
C SER A 37 6.56 -1.86 -3.34
N TYR A 38 7.14 -3.07 -3.45
CA TYR A 38 6.92 -3.95 -4.60
C TYR A 38 6.46 -5.36 -4.21
N GLY A 39 6.49 -5.71 -2.94
CA GLY A 39 6.25 -7.07 -2.48
C GLY A 39 7.27 -8.08 -3.02
N THR A 40 7.18 -9.27 -2.51
CA THR A 40 7.83 -10.46 -3.07
C THR A 40 6.96 -11.68 -2.74
N PHE A 41 7.04 -12.70 -3.55
CA PHE A 41 6.24 -13.92 -3.41
C PHE A 41 7.11 -15.10 -2.99
N THR A 42 6.47 -16.15 -2.48
CA THR A 42 7.16 -17.36 -2.06
C THR A 42 7.34 -18.34 -3.22
N ARG A 43 8.22 -19.32 -3.05
CA ARG A 43 8.43 -20.41 -4.03
C ARG A 43 7.16 -21.19 -4.31
N SER A 44 6.35 -21.47 -3.27
CA SER A 44 5.07 -22.16 -3.43
C SER A 44 4.05 -21.34 -4.23
N VAL A 45 4.06 -20.02 -4.09
CA VAL A 45 3.22 -19.12 -4.90
C VAL A 45 3.68 -19.13 -6.36
N GLN A 46 4.98 -19.15 -6.63
CA GLN A 46 5.50 -19.33 -7.99
C GLN A 46 5.06 -20.65 -8.60
N GLU A 47 5.15 -21.75 -7.85
CA GLU A 47 4.68 -23.05 -8.31
C GLU A 47 3.20 -23.05 -8.66
N ASN A 48 2.37 -22.42 -7.84
CA ASN A 48 0.93 -22.24 -8.14
C ASN A 48 0.72 -21.39 -9.41
N MET A 49 1.40 -20.26 -9.53
CA MET A 49 1.34 -19.44 -10.74
C MET A 49 1.72 -20.25 -11.99
N MET A 50 2.83 -21.00 -11.95
CA MET A 50 3.29 -21.81 -13.08
C MET A 50 2.32 -22.91 -13.48
N LYS A 51 1.54 -23.48 -12.55
CA LYS A 51 0.46 -24.41 -12.90
C LYS A 51 -0.60 -23.74 -13.79
N TRP A 52 -1.02 -22.53 -13.42
CA TRP A 52 -2.00 -21.76 -14.20
C TRP A 52 -1.43 -21.33 -15.56
N HIS A 53 -0.19 -20.84 -15.58
CA HIS A 53 0.50 -20.51 -16.83
C HIS A 53 0.59 -21.70 -17.78
N ASN A 54 1.08 -22.85 -17.29
CA ASN A 54 1.17 -24.06 -18.12
C ASN A 54 -0.21 -24.55 -18.57
N SER A 55 -1.27 -24.42 -17.76
CA SER A 55 -2.63 -24.79 -18.16
C SER A 55 -3.13 -23.96 -19.35
N ALA A 56 -2.77 -22.66 -19.39
CA ALA A 56 -3.10 -21.80 -20.49
C ALA A 56 -2.40 -22.23 -21.80
N GLU A 57 -1.12 -22.61 -21.71
CA GLU A 57 -0.32 -23.01 -22.87
C GLU A 57 -0.67 -24.42 -23.40
N LEU A 58 -1.19 -25.30 -22.55
CA LEU A 58 -1.62 -26.65 -22.98
C LEU A 58 -2.79 -26.60 -23.98
N ASN A 59 -3.73 -25.66 -23.82
CA ASN A 59 -4.85 -25.48 -24.73
C ASN A 59 -5.41 -24.04 -24.62
N PRO A 60 -4.84 -23.08 -25.32
CA PRO A 60 -5.23 -21.66 -25.22
C PRO A 60 -6.72 -21.39 -25.50
N ASP A 61 -7.30 -22.06 -26.50
CA ASP A 61 -8.72 -21.87 -26.83
C ASP A 61 -9.64 -22.34 -25.70
N ARG A 62 -9.38 -23.52 -25.14
CA ARG A 62 -10.14 -24.05 -24.01
C ARG A 62 -9.95 -23.16 -22.79
N TRP A 63 -8.70 -22.76 -22.52
CA TRP A 63 -8.35 -21.90 -21.39
C TRP A 63 -9.14 -20.59 -21.42
N VAL A 64 -9.03 -19.83 -22.51
CA VAL A 64 -9.67 -18.52 -22.62
C VAL A 64 -11.20 -18.63 -22.62
N ARG A 65 -11.75 -19.64 -23.33
CA ARG A 65 -13.20 -19.72 -23.54
C ARG A 65 -13.97 -20.39 -22.40
N LEU A 66 -13.34 -21.30 -21.65
CA LEU A 66 -14.03 -22.15 -20.69
C LEU A 66 -13.45 -22.06 -19.28
N ASP A 67 -12.13 -22.07 -19.11
CA ASP A 67 -11.50 -22.33 -17.82
C ASP A 67 -11.12 -21.03 -17.07
N LEU A 68 -10.76 -19.95 -17.75
CA LEU A 68 -10.26 -18.71 -17.15
C LEU A 68 -11.31 -18.01 -16.27
N LYS A 69 -12.51 -17.75 -16.79
CA LYS A 69 -13.56 -17.03 -16.03
C LYS A 69 -13.94 -17.74 -14.73
N PRO A 70 -14.14 -19.07 -14.70
CA PRO A 70 -14.34 -19.82 -13.45
C PRO A 70 -13.15 -19.72 -12.49
N ALA A 71 -11.91 -19.77 -12.98
CA ALA A 71 -10.71 -19.65 -12.15
C ALA A 71 -10.62 -18.27 -11.49
N LEU A 72 -10.84 -17.19 -12.26
CA LEU A 72 -10.90 -15.82 -11.72
C LEU A 72 -12.04 -15.66 -10.69
N ARG A 73 -13.22 -16.26 -10.92
CA ARG A 73 -14.33 -16.22 -9.98
C ARG A 73 -13.98 -16.92 -8.67
N LYS A 74 -13.27 -18.04 -8.71
CA LYS A 74 -12.79 -18.75 -7.50
C LYS A 74 -11.89 -17.86 -6.66
N VAL A 75 -10.91 -17.19 -7.27
CA VAL A 75 -10.00 -16.26 -6.58
C VAL A 75 -10.77 -15.07 -5.99
N ARG A 76 -11.73 -14.50 -6.73
CA ARG A 76 -12.59 -13.43 -6.20
C ARG A 76 -13.42 -13.88 -5.01
N SER A 77 -13.93 -15.12 -5.03
CA SER A 77 -14.69 -15.67 -3.89
C SER A 77 -13.83 -15.80 -2.63
N GLN A 78 -12.58 -16.26 -2.76
CA GLN A 78 -11.64 -16.31 -1.63
C GLN A 78 -11.29 -14.90 -1.09
N LEU A 79 -11.09 -13.93 -1.98
CA LEU A 79 -10.87 -12.55 -1.59
C LEU A 79 -12.09 -11.92 -0.93
N ALA A 80 -13.30 -12.21 -1.42
CA ALA A 80 -14.55 -11.71 -0.84
C ALA A 80 -14.77 -12.22 0.59
N GLU A 81 -14.52 -13.51 0.83
CA GLU A 81 -14.54 -14.10 2.17
C GLU A 81 -13.50 -13.43 3.08
N PHE A 82 -12.28 -13.23 2.58
CA PHE A 82 -11.19 -12.61 3.34
C PHE A 82 -11.45 -11.14 3.70
N MET A 83 -12.14 -10.39 2.84
CA MET A 83 -12.42 -8.95 3.01
C MET A 83 -13.86 -8.67 3.49
N ASN A 84 -14.65 -9.68 3.82
CA ASN A 84 -16.05 -9.59 4.26
C ASN A 84 -16.90 -8.73 3.33
N CYS A 85 -17.05 -9.16 2.06
CA CYS A 85 -17.90 -8.53 1.06
C CYS A 85 -18.49 -9.56 0.10
N ASP A 86 -19.35 -9.11 -0.84
CA ASP A 86 -19.91 -9.99 -1.87
C ASP A 86 -18.91 -10.24 -3.00
N THR A 87 -18.78 -11.48 -3.46
CA THR A 87 -17.93 -11.86 -4.59
C THR A 87 -18.20 -11.02 -5.85
N ASP A 88 -19.47 -10.68 -6.08
CA ASP A 88 -19.89 -9.92 -7.25
C ASP A 88 -19.55 -8.42 -7.14
N GLU A 89 -19.06 -7.95 -5.98
CA GLU A 89 -18.57 -6.59 -5.78
C GLU A 89 -17.05 -6.45 -6.02
N LEU A 90 -16.38 -7.55 -6.37
CA LEU A 90 -14.93 -7.55 -6.61
C LEU A 90 -14.58 -7.70 -8.10
N ALA A 91 -13.59 -6.96 -8.54
CA ALA A 91 -12.90 -7.14 -9.82
C ALA A 91 -11.40 -7.32 -9.59
N LEU A 92 -10.78 -8.27 -10.31
CA LEU A 92 -9.33 -8.40 -10.33
C LEU A 92 -8.74 -7.39 -11.31
N VAL A 93 -7.72 -6.68 -10.88
CA VAL A 93 -6.98 -5.70 -11.68
C VAL A 93 -5.48 -5.92 -11.51
N GLN A 94 -4.67 -5.33 -12.39
CA GLN A 94 -3.22 -5.55 -12.37
C GLN A 94 -2.53 -4.93 -11.15
N ASN A 95 -2.97 -3.76 -10.72
CA ASN A 95 -2.44 -3.03 -9.57
C ASN A 95 -3.41 -1.92 -9.14
N THR A 96 -3.13 -1.31 -7.98
CA THR A 96 -3.95 -0.21 -7.44
C THR A 96 -4.04 0.97 -8.42
N THR A 97 -2.96 1.33 -9.10
CA THR A 97 -2.97 2.42 -10.10
C THR A 97 -3.99 2.16 -11.21
N THR A 98 -4.05 0.94 -11.74
CA THR A 98 -5.06 0.55 -12.75
C THR A 98 -6.48 0.63 -12.20
N GLY A 99 -6.72 0.15 -10.97
CA GLY A 99 -8.03 0.20 -10.33
C GLY A 99 -8.49 1.64 -10.05
N ILE A 100 -7.62 2.50 -9.55
CA ILE A 100 -7.91 3.93 -9.32
C ILE A 100 -8.25 4.62 -10.64
N ASN A 101 -7.48 4.37 -11.71
CA ASN A 101 -7.78 4.90 -13.04
C ASN A 101 -9.13 4.39 -13.55
N ALA A 102 -9.48 3.11 -13.33
CA ALA A 102 -10.78 2.58 -13.74
C ALA A 102 -11.92 3.34 -13.06
N VAL A 103 -11.84 3.60 -11.75
CA VAL A 103 -12.85 4.35 -11.01
C VAL A 103 -12.88 5.82 -11.47
N MET A 104 -11.76 6.52 -11.40
CA MET A 104 -11.73 7.97 -11.62
C MET A 104 -12.09 8.35 -13.05
N ARG A 105 -11.70 7.56 -14.05
CA ARG A 105 -12.01 7.81 -15.45
C ARG A 105 -13.42 7.36 -15.86
N SER A 106 -14.09 6.58 -15.02
CA SER A 106 -15.49 6.19 -15.22
C SER A 106 -16.47 7.17 -14.59
N LEU A 107 -16.05 7.95 -13.60
CA LEU A 107 -16.90 8.95 -12.98
C LEU A 107 -17.04 10.19 -13.87
N GLU A 108 -18.27 10.70 -13.96
CA GLU A 108 -18.52 11.99 -14.59
C GLU A 108 -18.16 13.13 -13.64
N PHE A 109 -17.35 14.07 -14.12
CA PHE A 109 -17.03 15.32 -13.46
C PHE A 109 -17.58 16.48 -14.28
N VAL A 110 -18.19 17.45 -13.58
CA VAL A 110 -18.76 18.65 -14.19
C VAL A 110 -18.05 19.90 -13.65
N PRO A 111 -18.11 21.04 -14.35
CA PRO A 111 -17.54 22.30 -13.87
C PRO A 111 -18.00 22.63 -12.44
N GLY A 112 -17.02 22.94 -11.58
CA GLY A 112 -17.25 23.19 -10.14
C GLY A 112 -17.11 21.96 -9.25
N ASP A 113 -16.96 20.75 -9.81
CA ASP A 113 -16.60 19.58 -9.01
C ASP A 113 -15.16 19.69 -8.50
N ARG A 114 -14.92 19.20 -7.29
CA ARG A 114 -13.60 19.14 -6.65
C ARG A 114 -13.26 17.73 -6.22
N ILE A 115 -11.98 17.41 -6.26
CA ILE A 115 -11.42 16.14 -5.79
C ILE A 115 -10.57 16.43 -4.56
N LEU A 116 -10.94 15.85 -3.41
CA LEU A 116 -10.17 15.96 -2.17
C LEU A 116 -9.12 14.85 -2.13
N GLN A 117 -7.88 15.20 -1.77
CA GLN A 117 -6.79 14.24 -1.55
C GLN A 117 -5.88 14.69 -0.41
N PHE A 118 -5.08 13.77 0.15
CA PHE A 118 -4.04 14.09 1.12
C PHE A 118 -2.76 14.55 0.44
N SER A 119 -2.04 15.50 1.05
CA SER A 119 -0.70 15.93 0.59
C SER A 119 0.33 14.79 0.65
N THR A 120 0.04 13.72 1.39
CA THR A 120 0.85 12.49 1.49
C THR A 120 0.40 11.38 0.54
N GLY A 121 -0.55 11.67 -0.36
CA GLY A 121 -1.07 10.70 -1.33
C GLY A 121 0.03 10.10 -2.22
N TYR A 122 -0.15 8.84 -2.62
CA TYR A 122 0.83 8.18 -3.50
C TYR A 122 0.94 8.90 -4.85
N VAL A 123 2.19 9.09 -5.32
CA VAL A 123 2.48 9.91 -6.51
C VAL A 123 1.66 9.55 -7.76
N ASN A 124 1.40 8.26 -8.02
CA ASN A 124 0.60 7.88 -9.19
C ASN A 124 -0.89 8.20 -9.01
N VAL A 125 -1.38 8.21 -7.77
CA VAL A 125 -2.75 8.65 -7.45
C VAL A 125 -2.85 10.15 -7.64
N ASP A 126 -1.93 10.92 -7.08
CA ASP A 126 -1.82 12.37 -7.28
C ASP A 126 -1.81 12.73 -8.77
N ARG A 127 -0.97 12.06 -9.58
CA ARG A 127 -0.93 12.30 -11.04
C ARG A 127 -2.22 11.90 -11.76
N THR A 128 -2.93 10.89 -11.24
CA THR A 128 -4.25 10.53 -11.79
C THR A 128 -5.29 11.62 -11.48
N VAL A 129 -5.27 12.17 -10.25
CA VAL A 129 -6.14 13.30 -9.87
C VAL A 129 -5.84 14.52 -10.74
N HIS A 130 -4.57 14.88 -10.92
CA HIS A 130 -4.16 15.96 -11.83
C HIS A 130 -4.66 15.73 -13.26
N TYR A 131 -4.50 14.50 -13.78
CA TYR A 131 -4.99 14.17 -15.12
C TYR A 131 -6.51 14.39 -15.27
N ILE A 132 -7.30 14.03 -14.26
CA ILE A 132 -8.75 14.29 -14.28
C ILE A 132 -9.02 15.79 -14.30
N CYS A 133 -8.34 16.58 -13.48
CA CYS A 133 -8.50 18.03 -13.47
C CYS A 133 -8.08 18.68 -14.80
N ASP A 134 -7.00 18.22 -15.39
CA ASP A 134 -6.50 18.74 -16.69
C ASP A 134 -7.43 18.42 -17.85
N THR A 135 -8.19 17.33 -17.78
CA THR A 135 -9.07 16.86 -18.86
C THR A 135 -10.54 17.26 -18.68
N HIS A 136 -10.91 17.79 -17.52
CA HIS A 136 -12.27 18.26 -17.23
C HIS A 136 -12.27 19.74 -16.86
N LYS A 137 -13.04 20.52 -17.62
CA LYS A 137 -13.08 21.97 -17.42
C LYS A 137 -13.58 22.33 -16.01
N ASP A 138 -12.86 23.23 -15.32
CA ASP A 138 -13.22 23.79 -14.02
C ASP A 138 -13.40 22.70 -12.92
N VAL A 139 -12.63 21.60 -13.00
CA VAL A 139 -12.48 20.61 -11.94
C VAL A 139 -11.16 20.88 -11.20
N GLU A 140 -11.22 20.97 -9.88
CA GLU A 140 -10.07 21.41 -9.05
C GLU A 140 -9.72 20.40 -7.96
N ILE A 141 -8.46 20.47 -7.51
CA ILE A 141 -7.96 19.68 -6.37
C ILE A 141 -8.21 20.46 -5.08
N VAL A 142 -8.63 19.74 -4.04
CA VAL A 142 -8.64 20.20 -2.65
C VAL A 142 -7.65 19.33 -1.88
N GLU A 143 -6.49 19.88 -1.59
CA GLU A 143 -5.46 19.17 -0.83
C GLU A 143 -5.66 19.36 0.68
N VAL A 144 -5.61 18.24 1.43
CA VAL A 144 -5.54 18.23 2.90
C VAL A 144 -4.07 18.14 3.30
N PRO A 145 -3.52 19.16 3.99
CA PRO A 145 -2.09 19.20 4.34
C PRO A 145 -1.76 18.31 5.54
N VAL A 146 -1.57 17.02 5.33
CA VAL A 146 -1.23 16.06 6.40
C VAL A 146 0.26 16.16 6.74
N VAL A 147 0.57 16.61 7.96
CA VAL A 147 1.94 16.68 8.48
C VAL A 147 2.01 15.90 9.80
N MET A 148 2.57 14.72 9.75
CA MET A 148 2.71 13.85 10.92
C MET A 148 3.83 14.34 11.88
N PRO A 149 3.70 14.11 13.22
CA PRO A 149 2.67 13.28 13.88
C PRO A 149 1.35 13.99 14.12
N MET A 150 0.25 13.27 13.95
CA MET A 150 -1.11 13.71 14.28
C MET A 150 -1.88 12.54 14.89
N SER A 151 -2.75 12.79 15.86
CA SER A 151 -3.70 11.80 16.36
C SER A 151 -4.82 11.55 15.34
N ASP A 152 -5.54 10.43 15.48
CA ASP A 152 -6.68 10.11 14.62
C ASP A 152 -7.75 11.23 14.63
N GLN A 153 -7.98 11.82 15.81
CA GLN A 153 -8.93 12.91 15.95
C GLN A 153 -8.49 14.18 15.22
N GLU A 154 -7.20 14.52 15.27
CA GLU A 154 -6.65 15.66 14.54
C GLU A 154 -6.73 15.46 13.02
N ILE A 155 -6.49 14.22 12.53
CA ILE A 155 -6.62 13.89 11.11
C ILE A 155 -8.09 14.05 10.67
N VAL A 156 -9.04 13.45 11.40
CA VAL A 156 -10.47 13.56 11.08
C VAL A 156 -10.93 15.03 11.12
N TYR A 157 -10.55 15.77 12.17
CA TYR A 157 -10.89 17.19 12.31
C TYR A 157 -10.34 18.03 11.15
N MET A 158 -9.09 17.80 10.74
CA MET A 158 -8.47 18.54 9.64
C MET A 158 -9.22 18.29 8.32
N VAL A 159 -9.56 17.03 8.02
CA VAL A 159 -10.33 16.70 6.81
C VAL A 159 -11.71 17.32 6.86
N GLU A 160 -12.43 17.21 7.98
CA GLU A 160 -13.75 17.79 8.15
C GLU A 160 -13.72 19.30 8.02
N LYS A 161 -12.75 19.96 8.67
CA LYS A 161 -12.56 21.41 8.54
C LYS A 161 -12.32 21.81 7.09
N THR A 162 -11.49 21.07 6.36
CA THR A 162 -11.26 21.33 4.93
C THR A 162 -12.56 21.24 4.13
N VAL A 163 -13.39 20.22 4.39
CA VAL A 163 -14.72 20.08 3.74
C VAL A 163 -15.61 21.28 4.07
N GLN A 164 -15.70 21.66 5.34
CA GLN A 164 -16.53 22.78 5.79
C GLN A 164 -16.06 24.12 5.20
N ASP A 165 -14.74 24.34 5.12
CA ASP A 165 -14.16 25.54 4.50
C ASP A 165 -14.50 25.62 3.00
N GLN A 166 -14.57 24.48 2.29
CA GLN A 166 -15.03 24.46 0.89
C GLN A 166 -16.54 24.80 0.77
N ILE A 167 -17.36 24.22 1.62
CA ILE A 167 -18.82 24.50 1.64
C ILE A 167 -19.11 25.98 1.97
N ALA A 168 -18.31 26.56 2.88
CA ALA A 168 -18.47 27.95 3.31
C ALA A 168 -18.19 28.98 2.19
N LYS A 169 -17.49 28.63 1.14
CA LYS A 169 -17.24 29.51 -0.02
C LYS A 169 -18.51 29.93 -0.74
N LYS A 170 -19.53 29.09 -0.75
CA LYS A 170 -20.85 29.32 -1.42
C LYS A 170 -20.71 29.72 -2.89
N ASP A 171 -19.66 29.27 -3.56
CA ASP A 171 -19.29 29.60 -4.93
C ASP A 171 -19.90 28.64 -5.99
N GLY A 172 -20.80 27.75 -5.55
CA GLY A 172 -21.44 26.75 -6.39
C GLY A 172 -20.58 25.49 -6.63
N THR A 173 -19.39 25.44 -6.07
CA THR A 173 -18.52 24.25 -6.16
C THR A 173 -18.87 23.21 -5.10
N ARG A 174 -18.48 21.95 -5.33
CA ARG A 174 -18.67 20.84 -4.39
C ARG A 174 -17.52 19.85 -4.44
N ILE A 175 -17.20 19.22 -3.33
CA ILE A 175 -16.31 18.05 -3.34
C ILE A 175 -17.13 16.85 -3.85
N ARG A 176 -16.77 16.36 -5.05
CA ARG A 176 -17.44 15.22 -5.71
C ARG A 176 -16.89 13.88 -5.23
N LEU A 177 -15.57 13.82 -5.02
CA LEU A 177 -14.82 12.62 -4.68
C LEU A 177 -13.73 12.95 -3.66
N ALA A 178 -13.56 12.11 -2.66
CA ALA A 178 -12.38 12.08 -1.80
C ALA A 178 -11.56 10.84 -2.12
N VAL A 179 -10.28 11.02 -2.39
CA VAL A 179 -9.31 9.94 -2.57
C VAL A 179 -8.42 9.94 -1.33
N ILE A 180 -8.54 8.93 -0.49
CA ILE A 180 -7.88 8.86 0.81
C ILE A 180 -7.13 7.55 0.99
N ASP A 181 -5.93 7.62 1.58
CA ASP A 181 -5.16 6.43 1.91
C ASP A 181 -5.68 5.76 3.19
N TRP A 182 -5.79 4.43 3.19
CA TRP A 182 -5.94 3.68 4.45
C TRP A 182 -4.60 3.53 5.15
N ILE A 183 -3.56 3.18 4.40
CA ILE A 183 -2.16 3.23 4.85
C ILE A 183 -1.39 4.01 3.79
N SER A 184 -0.92 5.20 4.14
CA SER A 184 -0.13 6.01 3.22
C SER A 184 1.23 5.37 2.91
N SER A 185 1.80 5.71 1.77
CA SER A 185 3.05 5.11 1.30
C SER A 185 4.27 5.72 2.01
N VAL A 186 4.42 7.03 1.96
CA VAL A 186 5.47 7.81 2.63
C VAL A 186 4.90 9.16 3.07
N PRO A 187 4.85 9.42 4.38
CA PRO A 187 5.15 8.50 5.49
C PRO A 187 4.14 7.33 5.57
N ALA A 188 4.61 6.16 6.01
CA ALA A 188 3.73 5.02 6.20
C ALA A 188 2.96 5.15 7.51
N VAL A 189 1.69 5.50 7.43
CA VAL A 189 0.80 5.71 8.58
C VAL A 189 -0.55 5.07 8.31
N VAL A 190 -1.08 4.36 9.29
CA VAL A 190 -2.46 3.85 9.28
C VAL A 190 -3.39 4.99 9.65
N HIS A 191 -4.29 5.37 8.75
CA HIS A 191 -5.27 6.42 8.96
C HIS A 191 -6.58 5.88 9.55
N PRO A 192 -7.36 6.71 10.28
CA PRO A 192 -8.65 6.33 10.87
C PRO A 192 -9.73 6.21 9.78
N ILE A 193 -9.54 5.27 8.86
CA ILE A 193 -10.26 5.20 7.58
C ILE A 193 -11.78 5.07 7.74
N LYS A 194 -12.25 4.36 8.77
CA LYS A 194 -13.70 4.23 9.02
C LYS A 194 -14.32 5.56 9.42
N ALA A 195 -13.69 6.28 10.35
CA ALA A 195 -14.18 7.60 10.79
C ALA A 195 -14.16 8.62 9.63
N LEU A 196 -13.08 8.60 8.82
CA LEU A 196 -12.96 9.45 7.63
C LEU A 196 -14.05 9.11 6.60
N THR A 197 -14.27 7.83 6.33
CA THR A 197 -15.30 7.37 5.38
C THR A 197 -16.69 7.82 5.82
N ASP A 198 -17.06 7.58 7.08
CA ASP A 198 -18.37 7.96 7.61
C ASP A 198 -18.59 9.48 7.59
N MET A 199 -17.59 10.24 8.01
CA MET A 199 -17.63 11.70 7.99
C MET A 199 -17.80 12.22 6.55
N LEU A 200 -16.96 11.81 5.61
CA LEU A 200 -17.04 12.26 4.21
C LEU A 200 -18.38 11.90 3.57
N LYS A 201 -18.89 10.69 3.81
CA LYS A 201 -20.19 10.25 3.30
C LYS A 201 -21.35 11.04 3.92
N SER A 202 -21.24 11.51 5.16
CA SER A 202 -22.27 12.36 5.78
C SER A 202 -22.46 13.70 5.06
N TYR A 203 -21.42 14.16 4.35
CA TYR A 203 -21.47 15.34 3.46
C TYR A 203 -21.87 15.00 2.00
N GLY A 204 -22.22 13.74 1.71
CA GLY A 204 -22.58 13.30 0.35
C GLY A 204 -21.39 13.15 -0.61
N ILE A 205 -20.17 13.09 -0.09
CA ILE A 205 -18.93 12.94 -0.85
C ILE A 205 -18.69 11.45 -1.14
N LEU A 206 -18.40 11.10 -2.39
CA LEU A 206 -17.95 9.74 -2.74
C LEU A 206 -16.56 9.49 -2.16
N VAL A 207 -16.32 8.28 -1.64
CA VAL A 207 -15.05 7.91 -1.02
C VAL A 207 -14.38 6.78 -1.78
N LEU A 208 -13.22 7.08 -2.37
CA LEU A 208 -12.29 6.14 -2.97
C LEU A 208 -11.13 5.92 -2.01
N VAL A 209 -11.00 4.70 -1.49
CA VAL A 209 -9.93 4.34 -0.55
C VAL A 209 -8.78 3.67 -1.29
N ASP A 210 -7.61 4.30 -1.24
CA ASP A 210 -6.36 3.63 -1.59
C ASP A 210 -5.92 2.74 -0.42
N ALA A 211 -6.18 1.46 -0.57
CA ALA A 211 -5.79 0.43 0.38
C ALA A 211 -4.61 -0.41 -0.13
N ALA A 212 -3.74 0.17 -0.99
CA ALA A 212 -2.63 -0.54 -1.63
C ALA A 212 -1.75 -1.33 -0.66
N HIS A 213 -1.67 -0.90 0.59
CA HIS A 213 -0.85 -1.52 1.63
C HIS A 213 -1.66 -2.36 2.64
N VAL A 214 -2.97 -2.56 2.46
CA VAL A 214 -3.82 -3.06 3.56
C VAL A 214 -3.96 -4.58 3.57
N ILE A 215 -4.38 -5.19 2.44
CA ILE A 215 -4.63 -6.63 2.39
C ILE A 215 -3.39 -7.42 2.79
N GLY A 216 -3.55 -8.31 3.77
CA GLY A 216 -2.45 -9.13 4.32
C GLY A 216 -1.58 -8.41 5.36
N GLN A 217 -1.79 -7.11 5.60
CA GLN A 217 -1.13 -6.32 6.64
C GLN A 217 -2.07 -5.98 7.80
N LEU A 218 -3.31 -5.64 7.49
CA LEU A 218 -4.37 -5.36 8.46
C LEU A 218 -5.63 -6.17 8.13
N PRO A 219 -6.48 -6.47 9.12
CA PRO A 219 -7.81 -7.00 8.88
C PRO A 219 -8.62 -6.04 7.99
N MET A 220 -9.36 -6.60 7.02
CA MET A 220 -10.25 -5.84 6.16
C MET A 220 -11.69 -6.33 6.33
N ASP A 221 -12.61 -5.41 6.58
CA ASP A 221 -14.05 -5.63 6.56
C ASP A 221 -14.68 -4.53 5.72
N LEU A 222 -14.94 -4.84 4.44
CA LEU A 222 -15.45 -3.86 3.49
C LEU A 222 -16.93 -3.54 3.73
N THR A 223 -17.69 -4.49 4.26
CA THR A 223 -19.09 -4.26 4.67
C THR A 223 -19.14 -3.26 5.81
N PHE A 224 -18.30 -3.42 6.83
CA PHE A 224 -18.20 -2.46 7.94
C PHE A 224 -17.63 -1.11 7.48
N LEU A 225 -16.59 -1.10 6.65
CA LEU A 225 -15.99 0.13 6.14
C LEU A 225 -16.99 0.99 5.37
N ASN A 226 -17.82 0.34 4.54
CA ASN A 226 -18.87 0.99 3.75
C ASN A 226 -18.38 2.15 2.86
N ALA A 227 -17.16 2.05 2.33
CA ALA A 227 -16.64 2.99 1.33
C ALA A 227 -17.35 2.78 -0.03
N ASP A 228 -17.23 3.76 -0.92
CA ASP A 228 -17.84 3.64 -2.25
C ASP A 228 -16.93 2.88 -3.22
N PHE A 229 -15.62 3.00 -3.06
CA PHE A 229 -14.63 2.24 -3.82
C PHE A 229 -13.41 1.93 -2.94
N VAL A 230 -12.84 0.73 -3.06
CA VAL A 230 -11.61 0.33 -2.35
C VAL A 230 -10.71 -0.41 -3.32
N ILE A 231 -9.43 -0.08 -3.35
CA ILE A 231 -8.44 -0.79 -4.17
C ILE A 231 -7.28 -1.23 -3.30
N THR A 232 -6.86 -2.50 -3.42
CA THR A 232 -5.72 -3.03 -2.67
C THR A 232 -4.82 -3.94 -3.51
N ASN A 233 -3.51 -3.95 -3.21
CA ASN A 233 -2.53 -4.76 -3.93
C ASN A 233 -2.30 -6.12 -3.26
N CYS A 234 -2.69 -7.21 -3.90
CA CYS A 234 -2.39 -8.56 -3.41
C CYS A 234 -0.88 -8.89 -3.48
N HIS A 235 -0.17 -8.30 -4.44
CA HIS A 235 1.27 -8.57 -4.63
C HIS A 235 2.19 -7.93 -3.58
N LYS A 236 1.66 -7.06 -2.68
CA LYS A 236 2.46 -6.50 -1.58
C LYS A 236 2.42 -7.47 -0.39
N TRP A 237 1.45 -7.35 0.49
CA TRP A 237 1.44 -8.03 1.79
C TRP A 237 0.77 -9.41 1.78
N MET A 238 0.03 -9.76 0.71
CA MET A 238 -0.52 -11.11 0.53
C MET A 238 0.48 -12.12 -0.03
N TYR A 239 1.63 -11.70 -0.52
CA TYR A 239 2.65 -12.53 -1.18
C TYR A 239 2.26 -13.09 -2.55
N SER A 240 1.28 -12.53 -3.24
CA SER A 240 0.99 -12.93 -4.61
C SER A 240 1.99 -12.33 -5.61
N VAL A 241 1.99 -12.82 -6.84
CA VAL A 241 2.87 -12.32 -7.89
C VAL A 241 2.43 -10.91 -8.32
N ARG A 242 3.40 -10.04 -8.63
CA ARG A 242 3.14 -8.70 -9.17
C ARG A 242 2.24 -8.78 -10.41
N GLY A 243 1.29 -7.87 -10.51
CA GLY A 243 0.21 -7.92 -11.53
C GLY A 243 -1.10 -8.47 -10.95
N SER A 244 -1.25 -8.49 -9.60
CA SER A 244 -2.46 -8.91 -8.91
C SER A 244 -2.89 -7.88 -7.87
N ALA A 245 -4.09 -7.38 -8.03
CA ALA A 245 -4.77 -6.45 -7.14
C ALA A 245 -6.28 -6.66 -7.25
N VAL A 246 -7.04 -6.09 -6.33
CA VAL A 246 -8.49 -6.20 -6.32
C VAL A 246 -9.13 -4.82 -6.13
N LEU A 247 -10.14 -4.56 -6.94
CA LEU A 247 -11.02 -3.40 -6.88
C LEU A 247 -12.37 -3.84 -6.32
N TYR A 248 -12.82 -3.18 -5.26
CA TYR A 248 -14.16 -3.31 -4.70
C TYR A 248 -15.06 -2.20 -5.21
N VAL A 249 -16.22 -2.58 -5.76
CA VAL A 249 -17.27 -1.68 -6.25
C VAL A 249 -18.63 -2.20 -5.80
N PRO A 250 -19.30 -1.55 -4.85
CA PRO A 250 -20.65 -1.94 -4.44
C PRO A 250 -21.63 -1.99 -5.61
N LYS A 251 -22.57 -2.91 -5.57
CA LYS A 251 -23.55 -3.16 -6.68
C LYS A 251 -24.22 -1.88 -7.19
N ARG A 252 -24.47 -0.91 -6.30
CA ARG A 252 -25.11 0.39 -6.65
C ARG A 252 -24.30 1.23 -7.64
N TYR A 253 -22.97 1.02 -7.73
CA TYR A 253 -22.08 1.81 -8.60
C TYR A 253 -21.54 1.02 -9.81
N GLN A 254 -21.78 -0.29 -9.89
CA GLN A 254 -21.17 -1.15 -10.92
C GLN A 254 -21.49 -0.73 -12.35
N LYS A 255 -22.69 -0.15 -12.58
CA LYS A 255 -23.08 0.34 -13.92
C LYS A 255 -22.28 1.57 -14.38
N LEU A 256 -21.60 2.23 -13.46
CA LEU A 256 -20.82 3.44 -13.74
C LEU A 256 -19.33 3.12 -13.96
N ILE A 257 -18.86 1.98 -13.43
CA ILE A 257 -17.44 1.69 -13.38
C ILE A 257 -17.05 0.68 -14.45
N HIS A 258 -16.12 1.08 -15.29
CA HIS A 258 -15.62 0.29 -16.41
C HIS A 258 -14.09 0.08 -16.30
N PRO A 259 -13.53 -1.01 -16.82
CA PRO A 259 -12.08 -1.16 -16.90
C PRO A 259 -11.45 -0.09 -17.81
N THR A 260 -10.19 0.23 -17.58
CA THR A 260 -9.46 1.21 -18.40
C THR A 260 -9.32 0.75 -19.86
N ALA A 261 -9.25 -0.55 -20.09
CA ALA A 261 -9.28 -1.16 -21.42
C ALA A 261 -10.70 -1.63 -21.72
N ILE A 262 -11.45 -0.86 -22.51
CA ILE A 262 -12.77 -1.26 -22.97
C ILE A 262 -12.64 -2.42 -23.95
N GLN A 263 -13.47 -3.45 -23.77
CA GLN A 263 -13.40 -4.70 -24.54
C GLN A 263 -14.80 -5.23 -24.92
N GLY A 264 -14.86 -6.43 -25.54
CA GLY A 264 -16.09 -6.96 -26.16
C GLY A 264 -17.29 -7.17 -25.23
N ASP A 265 -17.07 -7.30 -23.93
CA ASP A 265 -18.14 -7.43 -22.93
C ASP A 265 -18.63 -6.06 -22.39
N TYR A 266 -18.33 -4.93 -23.08
CA TYR A 266 -18.77 -3.60 -22.65
C TYR A 266 -20.31 -3.56 -22.44
N LYS A 267 -20.72 -3.09 -21.26
CA LYS A 267 -22.14 -3.03 -20.81
C LYS A 267 -22.83 -4.38 -20.65
N THR A 268 -22.10 -5.50 -20.56
CA THR A 268 -22.70 -6.81 -20.26
C THR A 268 -22.74 -7.13 -18.77
N GLY A 269 -22.08 -6.32 -17.95
CA GLY A 269 -22.04 -6.39 -16.51
C GLY A 269 -20.63 -6.33 -15.93
N PHE A 270 -20.50 -5.79 -14.73
CA PHE A 270 -19.24 -5.49 -14.05
C PHE A 270 -18.26 -6.68 -14.04
N GLU A 271 -18.75 -7.88 -13.66
CA GLU A 271 -17.91 -9.08 -13.65
C GLU A 271 -17.30 -9.38 -15.02
N LEU A 272 -18.12 -9.36 -16.07
CA LEU A 272 -17.68 -9.74 -17.41
C LEU A 272 -16.74 -8.68 -18.01
N GLU A 273 -17.02 -7.42 -17.77
CA GLU A 273 -16.17 -6.32 -18.26
C GLU A 273 -14.75 -6.36 -17.67
N PHE A 274 -14.60 -6.80 -16.42
CA PHE A 274 -13.30 -6.92 -15.75
C PHE A 274 -12.65 -8.30 -15.89
N ALA A 275 -13.39 -9.33 -16.33
CA ALA A 275 -12.84 -10.67 -16.44
C ALA A 275 -11.85 -10.85 -17.60
N TRP A 276 -11.96 -10.01 -18.64
CA TRP A 276 -11.09 -10.08 -19.81
C TRP A 276 -10.67 -8.69 -20.26
N ASN A 277 -9.45 -8.28 -19.93
CA ASN A 277 -8.90 -6.98 -20.32
C ASN A 277 -7.95 -7.07 -21.52
N GLY A 278 -8.19 -8.04 -22.41
CA GLY A 278 -7.33 -8.39 -23.53
C GLY A 278 -6.49 -9.63 -23.29
N THR A 279 -5.80 -10.08 -24.35
CA THR A 279 -4.93 -11.26 -24.29
C THR A 279 -3.70 -10.96 -23.47
N MET A 280 -3.60 -11.57 -22.30
CA MET A 280 -2.49 -11.43 -21.35
C MET A 280 -2.32 -12.70 -20.51
N ASP A 281 -1.23 -12.80 -19.77
CA ASP A 281 -1.04 -13.85 -18.79
C ASP A 281 -1.83 -13.52 -17.50
N TYR A 282 -2.89 -14.28 -17.25
CA TYR A 282 -3.72 -14.16 -16.04
C TYR A 282 -3.20 -14.97 -14.87
N SER A 283 -2.15 -15.76 -15.02
CA SER A 283 -1.58 -16.59 -13.96
C SER A 283 -1.10 -15.76 -12.77
N THR A 284 -0.69 -14.50 -13.00
CA THR A 284 -0.32 -13.54 -11.95
C THR A 284 -1.50 -13.25 -11.01
N MET A 285 -2.70 -13.01 -11.53
CA MET A 285 -3.91 -12.80 -10.73
C MET A 285 -4.33 -14.08 -10.02
N LEU A 286 -4.20 -15.22 -10.68
CA LEU A 286 -4.54 -16.53 -10.11
C LEU A 286 -3.54 -16.99 -9.03
N SER A 287 -2.34 -16.43 -8.98
CA SER A 287 -1.35 -16.70 -7.93
C SER A 287 -1.80 -16.34 -6.51
N VAL A 288 -2.87 -15.54 -6.40
CA VAL A 288 -3.52 -15.22 -5.11
C VAL A 288 -4.01 -16.49 -4.41
N GLU A 289 -4.43 -17.51 -5.15
CA GLU A 289 -4.77 -18.83 -4.57
C GLU A 289 -3.58 -19.44 -3.80
N GLY A 290 -2.40 -19.47 -4.43
CA GLY A 290 -1.18 -19.94 -3.78
C GLY A 290 -0.76 -19.09 -2.58
N ALA A 291 -1.03 -17.78 -2.64
CA ALA A 291 -0.80 -16.88 -1.52
C ALA A 291 -1.69 -17.22 -0.31
N PHE A 292 -2.98 -17.51 -0.51
CA PHE A 292 -3.86 -17.99 0.55
C PHE A 292 -3.39 -19.34 1.12
N GLU A 293 -2.98 -20.29 0.27
CA GLU A 293 -2.46 -21.59 0.72
C GLU A 293 -1.20 -21.43 1.59
N PHE A 294 -0.29 -20.54 1.20
CA PHE A 294 0.92 -20.24 1.99
C PHE A 294 0.57 -19.61 3.34
N ARG A 295 -0.27 -18.59 3.36
CA ARG A 295 -0.64 -17.85 4.57
C ARG A 295 -1.42 -18.71 5.55
N LYS A 296 -2.30 -19.60 5.06
CA LYS A 296 -3.07 -20.55 5.87
C LYS A 296 -2.18 -21.46 6.74
N GLN A 297 -0.94 -21.74 6.31
CA GLN A 297 0.00 -22.57 7.08
C GLN A 297 0.41 -21.93 8.42
N TYR A 298 0.36 -20.59 8.50
CA TYR A 298 0.82 -19.82 9.66
C TYR A 298 -0.34 -19.15 10.40
N GLY A 299 -1.44 -18.89 9.72
CA GLY A 299 -2.57 -18.12 10.21
C GLY A 299 -2.41 -16.60 10.02
N GLU A 300 -3.47 -15.96 9.57
CA GLU A 300 -3.50 -14.54 9.23
C GLU A 300 -3.14 -13.65 10.42
N GLU A 301 -3.78 -13.89 11.57
CA GLU A 301 -3.53 -13.12 12.79
C GLU A 301 -2.08 -13.23 13.25
N ALA A 302 -1.49 -14.43 13.18
CA ALA A 302 -0.10 -14.65 13.58
C ALA A 302 0.87 -13.90 12.67
N ILE A 303 0.65 -13.90 11.34
CA ILE A 303 1.45 -13.17 10.35
C ILE A 303 1.35 -11.67 10.64
N MET A 304 0.14 -11.12 10.71
CA MET A 304 -0.07 -9.68 10.91
C MET A 304 0.48 -9.21 12.24
N SER A 305 0.22 -9.95 13.34
CA SER A 305 0.72 -9.64 14.68
C SER A 305 2.25 -9.67 14.75
N TYR A 306 2.89 -10.64 14.10
CA TYR A 306 4.37 -10.69 14.05
C TYR A 306 4.94 -9.48 13.34
N MET A 307 4.44 -9.16 12.14
CA MET A 307 4.92 -8.03 11.36
C MET A 307 4.71 -6.69 12.08
N HIS A 308 3.53 -6.49 12.68
CA HIS A 308 3.24 -5.28 13.45
C HIS A 308 4.17 -5.12 14.66
N LYS A 309 4.29 -6.16 15.50
CA LYS A 309 5.18 -6.12 16.67
C LYS A 309 6.63 -5.89 16.28
N LEU A 310 7.08 -6.52 15.21
CA LEU A 310 8.44 -6.33 14.69
C LEU A 310 8.67 -4.91 14.19
N ALA A 311 7.69 -4.31 13.49
CA ALA A 311 7.76 -2.91 13.04
C ALA A 311 7.87 -1.94 14.23
N VAL A 312 7.01 -2.10 15.24
CA VAL A 312 7.01 -1.26 16.44
C VAL A 312 8.33 -1.39 17.22
N GLN A 313 8.76 -2.62 17.49
CA GLN A 313 10.01 -2.86 18.24
C GLN A 313 11.23 -2.44 17.45
N GLY A 314 11.29 -2.79 16.17
CA GLY A 314 12.39 -2.45 15.26
C GLY A 314 12.54 -0.94 15.12
N GLY A 315 11.43 -0.22 14.97
CA GLY A 315 11.44 1.24 14.91
C GLY A 315 11.99 1.88 16.20
N LYS A 316 11.57 1.39 17.37
CA LYS A 316 12.08 1.88 18.68
C LYS A 316 13.60 1.64 18.82
N VAL A 317 14.06 0.44 18.48
CA VAL A 317 15.50 0.10 18.56
C VAL A 317 16.32 0.93 17.57
N MET A 318 15.85 1.11 16.34
CA MET A 318 16.53 1.97 15.37
C MET A 318 16.61 3.42 15.84
N ALA A 319 15.50 3.96 16.36
CA ALA A 319 15.46 5.32 16.89
C ALA A 319 16.44 5.51 18.06
N GLU A 320 16.56 4.54 18.95
CA GLU A 320 17.51 4.55 20.07
C GLU A 320 18.97 4.55 19.58
N ILE A 321 19.33 3.66 18.63
CA ILE A 321 20.68 3.58 18.05
C ILE A 321 21.07 4.87 17.31
N LEU A 322 20.11 5.47 16.59
CA LEU A 322 20.31 6.71 15.83
C LEU A 322 20.20 7.98 16.71
N GLY A 323 19.80 7.87 17.99
CA GLY A 323 19.55 9.01 18.87
C GLY A 323 18.40 9.91 18.38
N THR A 324 17.34 9.31 17.82
CA THR A 324 16.22 10.02 17.21
C THR A 324 14.87 9.51 17.72
N ASN A 325 13.84 9.57 16.89
CA ASN A 325 12.49 9.13 17.24
C ASN A 325 11.79 8.44 16.05
N VAL A 326 10.74 7.68 16.35
CA VAL A 326 9.75 7.23 15.35
C VAL A 326 8.78 8.36 15.03
N LEU A 327 8.17 8.33 13.84
CA LEU A 327 7.33 9.41 13.32
C LEU A 327 6.04 9.60 14.15
N THR A 328 5.39 8.51 14.53
CA THR A 328 4.15 8.56 15.32
C THR A 328 4.34 7.89 16.67
N PRO A 329 3.86 8.52 17.77
CA PRO A 329 3.86 7.89 19.09
C PRO A 329 2.72 6.88 19.27
N TYR A 330 1.78 6.81 18.33
CA TYR A 330 0.59 5.97 18.41
C TYR A 330 0.83 4.61 17.73
N GLU A 331 0.93 3.54 18.51
CA GLU A 331 1.24 2.20 17.97
C GLU A 331 0.18 1.70 16.96
N HIS A 332 -1.09 2.05 17.14
CA HIS A 332 -2.15 1.68 16.20
C HIS A 332 -2.02 2.34 14.82
N GLN A 333 -1.27 3.43 14.70
CA GLN A 333 -0.93 4.07 13.42
C GLN A 333 0.27 3.41 12.74
N VAL A 334 0.95 2.50 13.40
CA VAL A 334 2.02 1.69 12.82
C VAL A 334 1.40 0.38 12.32
N GLY A 335 1.44 0.14 11.01
CA GLY A 335 1.10 -1.17 10.44
C GLY A 335 2.29 -2.12 10.55
N SER A 336 2.72 -2.65 9.41
CA SER A 336 3.97 -3.41 9.28
C SER A 336 5.11 -2.57 8.69
N MET A 337 4.91 -1.27 8.56
CA MET A 337 5.93 -0.30 8.16
C MET A 337 6.10 0.74 9.26
N VAL A 338 7.34 1.03 9.61
CA VAL A 338 7.68 2.06 10.59
C VAL A 338 8.56 3.13 9.95
N ASN A 339 8.35 4.38 10.37
CA ASN A 339 9.16 5.50 9.93
C ASN A 339 10.07 5.93 11.08
N VAL A 340 11.38 5.98 10.81
CA VAL A 340 12.40 6.37 11.79
C VAL A 340 13.14 7.60 11.27
N ARG A 341 13.29 8.61 12.11
CA ARG A 341 14.01 9.84 11.77
C ARG A 341 15.49 9.56 11.59
N LEU A 342 16.06 10.09 10.52
CA LEU A 342 17.49 10.07 10.24
C LEU A 342 18.11 11.36 10.76
N PRO A 343 19.21 11.30 11.55
CA PRO A 343 19.85 12.50 12.13
C PRO A 343 20.75 13.23 11.10
N ILE A 344 20.20 13.49 9.91
CA ILE A 344 20.85 14.28 8.87
C ILE A 344 20.72 15.74 9.25
N LYS A 345 21.86 16.45 9.35
CA LYS A 345 21.92 17.86 9.75
C LYS A 345 21.45 18.79 8.63
N ASN A 346 21.98 18.58 7.43
CA ASN A 346 21.61 19.35 6.26
C ASN A 346 20.67 18.55 5.38
N ILE A 347 19.36 18.80 5.48
CA ILE A 347 18.33 18.11 4.69
C ILE A 347 18.35 18.50 3.20
N ASP A 348 19.05 19.57 2.84
CA ASP A 348 19.23 20.05 1.47
C ASP A 348 20.64 19.75 0.94
N HIS A 349 21.33 18.77 1.54
CA HIS A 349 22.66 18.34 1.11
C HIS A 349 22.64 17.90 -0.36
N PRO A 350 23.55 18.38 -1.23
CA PRO A 350 23.51 18.12 -2.68
C PRO A 350 23.47 16.63 -3.07
N LYS A 351 24.14 15.76 -2.32
CA LYS A 351 24.10 14.31 -2.57
C LYS A 351 22.71 13.71 -2.30
N ILE A 352 22.01 14.22 -1.28
CA ILE A 352 20.66 13.76 -0.97
C ILE A 352 19.66 14.25 -2.01
N GLU A 353 19.85 15.48 -2.52
CA GLU A 353 19.05 16.04 -3.62
C GLU A 353 19.34 15.35 -4.96
N THR A 354 20.49 14.67 -5.11
CA THR A 354 20.78 13.90 -6.32
C THR A 354 19.87 12.70 -6.40
N PRO A 355 19.04 12.57 -7.44
CA PRO A 355 18.17 11.40 -7.62
C PRO A 355 18.94 10.09 -7.49
N ASP A 356 18.37 9.16 -6.77
CA ASP A 356 18.88 7.80 -6.57
C ASP A 356 20.25 7.68 -5.85
N TYR A 357 20.85 8.77 -5.35
CA TYR A 357 22.14 8.69 -4.67
C TYR A 357 22.11 7.73 -3.48
N LEU A 358 21.18 7.91 -2.53
CA LEU A 358 21.04 7.05 -1.37
C LEU A 358 20.64 5.63 -1.75
N ILE A 359 19.82 5.48 -2.80
CA ILE A 359 19.42 4.17 -3.31
C ILE A 359 20.65 3.39 -3.79
N LYS A 360 21.44 3.99 -4.68
CA LYS A 360 22.68 3.37 -5.20
C LYS A 360 23.67 3.10 -4.10
N TYR A 361 23.88 4.07 -3.22
CA TYR A 361 24.84 3.94 -2.12
C TYR A 361 24.52 2.75 -1.20
N LEU A 362 23.25 2.59 -0.80
CA LEU A 362 22.80 1.49 0.05
C LEU A 362 22.85 0.15 -0.68
N LEU A 363 22.44 0.11 -1.95
CA LEU A 363 22.46 -1.12 -2.73
C LEU A 363 23.87 -1.61 -3.06
N ASP A 364 24.74 -0.69 -3.50
CA ASP A 364 26.09 -1.04 -3.96
C ASP A 364 27.03 -1.40 -2.79
N LYS A 365 26.97 -0.62 -1.69
CA LYS A 365 27.88 -0.80 -0.55
C LYS A 365 27.40 -1.86 0.44
N TYR A 366 26.07 -1.95 0.68
CA TYR A 366 25.51 -2.77 1.75
C TYR A 366 24.54 -3.87 1.26
N ASN A 367 24.24 -3.91 -0.03
CA ASN A 367 23.27 -4.86 -0.62
C ASN A 367 21.88 -4.83 0.06
N LEU A 368 21.46 -3.67 0.55
CA LEU A 368 20.17 -3.45 1.19
C LEU A 368 19.56 -2.13 0.74
N TYR A 369 18.26 -1.97 0.93
CA TYR A 369 17.56 -0.71 0.68
C TYR A 369 16.38 -0.51 1.63
N ALA A 370 16.28 0.67 2.19
CA ALA A 370 15.11 1.19 2.88
C ALA A 370 14.81 2.59 2.34
N PRO A 371 13.58 2.89 1.90
CA PRO A 371 13.23 4.20 1.36
C PRO A 371 13.51 5.32 2.35
N SER A 372 14.04 6.42 1.85
CA SER A 372 14.23 7.65 2.62
C SER A 372 13.52 8.82 1.94
N TYR A 373 13.02 9.77 2.73
CA TYR A 373 12.18 10.86 2.25
C TYR A 373 12.15 12.05 3.23
N LYS A 374 11.78 13.24 2.72
CA LYS A 374 11.54 14.43 3.54
C LYS A 374 10.08 14.47 4.03
N HIS A 375 9.87 14.79 5.30
CA HIS A 375 8.55 15.06 5.86
C HIS A 375 8.66 15.94 7.11
N GLY A 376 7.81 16.96 7.23
CA GLY A 376 7.77 17.83 8.40
C GLY A 376 9.11 18.51 8.75
N GLY A 377 9.94 18.84 7.75
CA GLY A 377 11.24 19.47 7.95
C GLY A 377 12.37 18.53 8.38
N TYR A 378 12.17 17.22 8.30
CA TYR A 378 13.16 16.19 8.66
C TYR A 378 13.29 15.12 7.56
N TYR A 379 14.39 14.38 7.64
CA TYR A 379 14.61 13.19 6.82
C TYR A 379 14.23 11.94 7.60
N TRP A 380 13.53 11.02 6.94
CA TRP A 380 13.01 9.79 7.52
C TRP A 380 13.39 8.59 6.65
N THR A 381 13.47 7.42 7.26
CA THR A 381 13.48 6.14 6.53
C THR A 381 12.22 5.35 6.86
N ARG A 382 11.63 4.70 5.84
CA ARG A 382 10.51 3.77 6.00
C ARG A 382 11.03 2.34 5.96
N VAL A 383 10.80 1.59 7.01
CA VAL A 383 11.26 0.20 7.14
C VAL A 383 10.07 -0.74 7.16
N SER A 384 10.06 -1.72 6.26
CA SER A 384 9.04 -2.77 6.20
C SER A 384 9.45 -3.95 7.08
N ALA A 385 8.67 -4.25 8.11
CA ALA A 385 8.79 -5.50 8.85
C ALA A 385 8.16 -6.65 8.07
N GLN A 386 8.76 -7.84 8.15
CA GLN A 386 8.28 -8.99 7.39
C GLN A 386 8.55 -10.32 8.12
N ILE A 387 7.80 -11.36 7.78
CA ILE A 387 7.89 -12.69 8.41
C ILE A 387 9.29 -13.33 8.31
N TYR A 388 10.13 -12.87 7.39
CA TYR A 388 11.50 -13.34 7.18
C TYR A 388 12.58 -12.44 7.82
N LEU A 389 12.17 -11.41 8.57
CA LEU A 389 13.05 -10.50 9.30
C LEU A 389 12.95 -10.75 10.81
N GLU A 390 14.00 -10.34 11.53
CA GLU A 390 14.10 -10.37 12.98
C GLU A 390 14.57 -9.00 13.50
N LEU A 391 14.52 -8.78 14.80
CA LEU A 391 14.93 -7.51 15.41
C LEU A 391 16.40 -7.18 15.13
N SER A 392 17.27 -8.20 15.02
CA SER A 392 18.69 -8.05 14.64
C SER A 392 18.88 -7.37 13.27
N ASP A 393 17.95 -7.56 12.32
CA ASP A 393 18.01 -6.90 11.02
C ASP A 393 17.81 -5.38 11.15
N PHE A 394 16.91 -4.95 12.05
CA PHE A 394 16.68 -3.53 12.33
C PHE A 394 17.89 -2.88 13.02
N VAL A 395 18.55 -3.60 13.93
CA VAL A 395 19.82 -3.17 14.54
C VAL A 395 20.89 -3.00 13.45
N HIS A 396 21.01 -3.96 12.54
CA HIS A 396 21.95 -3.88 11.42
C HIS A 396 21.65 -2.66 10.53
N LEU A 397 20.39 -2.46 10.12
CA LEU A 397 19.99 -1.31 9.30
C LEU A 397 20.28 0.04 10.00
N ALA A 398 20.04 0.12 11.31
CA ALA A 398 20.35 1.33 12.08
C ALA A 398 21.84 1.66 12.06
N ASN A 399 22.72 0.67 12.22
CA ASN A 399 24.17 0.86 12.14
C ASN A 399 24.61 1.27 10.72
N VAL A 400 24.02 0.68 9.68
CA VAL A 400 24.26 1.12 8.29
C VAL A 400 23.86 2.59 8.10
N TRP A 401 22.68 2.98 8.56
CA TRP A 401 22.26 4.39 8.48
C TRP A 401 23.20 5.31 9.27
N LYS A 402 23.70 4.88 10.41
CA LYS A 402 24.66 5.66 11.21
C LYS A 402 25.94 5.95 10.43
N GLU A 403 26.54 4.94 9.79
CA GLU A 403 27.70 5.12 8.91
C GLU A 403 27.41 6.07 7.73
N VAL A 404 26.28 5.85 7.03
CA VAL A 404 25.86 6.72 5.90
C VAL A 404 25.74 8.19 6.34
N ILE A 405 25.16 8.42 7.50
CA ILE A 405 24.92 9.78 8.02
C ILE A 405 26.23 10.41 8.52
N GLU A 406 27.13 9.63 9.12
CA GLU A 406 28.46 10.11 9.50
C GLU A 406 29.23 10.56 8.25
N ASP A 407 29.21 9.78 7.16
CA ASP A 407 29.83 10.13 5.88
C ASP A 407 29.22 11.42 5.30
N LEU A 408 27.89 11.55 5.28
CA LEU A 408 27.19 12.74 4.80
C LEU A 408 27.51 13.99 5.64
N ASN A 409 27.49 13.87 6.97
CA ASN A 409 27.75 15.00 7.87
C ASN A 409 29.23 15.42 7.92
N ALA A 410 30.17 14.52 7.55
CA ALA A 410 31.60 14.85 7.49
C ALA A 410 31.99 15.67 6.26
N GLU A 411 31.21 15.64 5.21
CA GLU A 411 31.44 16.38 3.96
C GLU A 411 30.99 17.85 4.02
N GLU A 412 30.35 18.26 5.12
CA GLU A 412 29.93 19.68 5.33
C GLU A 412 31.04 20.60 5.85
N VAL A 413 32.27 20.11 5.93
CA VAL A 413 33.43 20.88 6.44
C VAL A 413 34.30 21.33 5.24
#